data_64211609a43f747fd681548007da2aba
#
_entry.id   64211609a43f747fd681548007da2aba
#
_cell.length_a   1.000
_cell.length_b   1.000
_cell.length_c   1.000
_cell.angle_alpha   90.00
_cell.angle_beta   90.00
_cell.angle_gamma   90.00
#
_symmetry.space_group_name_H-M   'P 1'
#
loop_
_entity.id
_entity.type
_entity.pdbx_description
1 polymer ?
#
loop_
_entity_poly.entity_id
_entity_poly.type
_entity_poly.pdbx_seq_one_letter_code
_entity_poly.pdbx_strand_id
1 'polypeptide(L)'
;MVRRIVVALGGNAILTDDPTAQAQEIALETTAEQLLPLIKDNDVEMVVTHGNGPQVGNLLLQQLEANSEKNPAMPLDTAVAMTQGQIGFWMSQAFTRALIKNQMERVPVISVVTRTVVDAKDPAFDKPTKPIGPFYDEAGKDDMLKQYPDWVFVEDSGRGYRRVVPSPKPTRIVEAEALKPLISSSVLVTVSGGGGIPVVEAEDGYVGVEAVIDKDFSAARVADLVEADDLLILTAVDNVFINFNKPDQKKLEEVTVAEMEGYIAEGQFAAGSMLPKVEAALDFVKKTGRPATITSLENLEDFLKHDSGTKILP
;
A
#
# COMPACT_ATOMS: atom_id res chain seq x y z
N MET A 1 -2.16 28.25 3.45
CA MET A 1 -1.33 27.16 4.04
C MET A 1 -1.27 26.07 3.00
N VAL A 2 -0.09 25.51 2.74
CA VAL A 2 0.07 24.39 1.80
C VAL A 2 -0.65 23.18 2.39
N ARG A 3 -1.55 22.56 1.61
CA ARG A 3 -2.28 21.34 1.99
C ARG A 3 -1.40 20.13 1.74
N ARG A 4 -1.27 19.24 2.69
CA ARG A 4 -0.49 18.01 2.55
C ARG A 4 -1.40 16.81 2.42
N ILE A 5 -1.21 16.03 1.35
CA ILE A 5 -2.02 14.85 1.06
C ILE A 5 -1.11 13.61 0.97
N VAL A 6 -1.46 12.56 1.68
CA VAL A 6 -0.87 11.24 1.48
C VAL A 6 -1.81 10.40 0.62
N VAL A 7 -1.29 9.93 -0.51
CA VAL A 7 -2.03 9.10 -1.47
C VAL A 7 -1.57 7.66 -1.35
N ALA A 8 -2.47 6.76 -0.97
CA ALA A 8 -2.22 5.32 -0.93
C ALA A 8 -2.74 4.65 -2.22
N LEU A 9 -1.82 4.28 -3.11
CA LEU A 9 -2.17 3.65 -4.39
C LEU A 9 -2.55 2.18 -4.20
N GLY A 10 -3.73 1.82 -4.68
CA GLY A 10 -4.20 0.42 -4.77
C GLY A 10 -3.44 -0.40 -5.81
N GLY A 11 -3.65 -1.71 -5.80
CA GLY A 11 -3.04 -2.62 -6.78
C GLY A 11 -3.37 -2.24 -8.23
N ASN A 12 -4.57 -1.76 -8.49
CA ASN A 12 -5.03 -1.38 -9.83
C ASN A 12 -4.22 -0.22 -10.45
N ALA A 13 -3.59 0.61 -9.64
CA ALA A 13 -2.75 1.71 -10.11
C ALA A 13 -1.43 1.24 -10.77
N ILE A 14 -1.03 -0.02 -10.53
CA ILE A 14 0.24 -0.59 -10.99
C ILE A 14 0.02 -1.93 -11.70
N LEU A 15 -1.08 -2.64 -11.36
CA LEU A 15 -1.36 -3.97 -11.83
C LEU A 15 -2.03 -3.93 -13.20
N THR A 16 -1.44 -4.68 -14.14
CA THR A 16 -2.05 -5.04 -15.42
C THR A 16 -2.15 -6.56 -15.52
N ASP A 17 -2.94 -7.07 -16.46
CA ASP A 17 -2.97 -8.51 -16.78
C ASP A 17 -1.63 -8.98 -17.37
N ASP A 18 -0.86 -8.07 -17.93
CA ASP A 18 0.49 -8.29 -18.43
C ASP A 18 1.53 -7.99 -17.34
N PRO A 19 2.29 -8.98 -16.82
CA PRO A 19 3.27 -8.80 -15.76
C PRO A 19 4.60 -8.18 -16.24
N THR A 20 4.74 -7.82 -17.51
CA THR A 20 5.98 -7.24 -18.05
C THR A 20 6.29 -5.88 -17.43
N ALA A 21 7.57 -5.52 -17.38
CA ALA A 21 8.01 -4.20 -16.93
C ALA A 21 7.36 -3.08 -17.74
N GLN A 22 7.32 -3.24 -19.07
CA GLN A 22 6.72 -2.25 -19.98
C GLN A 22 5.24 -1.98 -19.67
N ALA A 23 4.43 -3.01 -19.42
CA ALA A 23 3.02 -2.83 -19.10
C ALA A 23 2.84 -2.11 -17.76
N GLN A 24 3.65 -2.44 -16.76
CA GLN A 24 3.62 -1.79 -15.45
C GLN A 24 4.08 -0.32 -15.52
N GLU A 25 5.11 -0.01 -16.31
CA GLU A 25 5.54 1.37 -16.55
C GLU A 25 4.44 2.21 -17.21
N ILE A 26 3.73 1.68 -18.23
CA ILE A 26 2.60 2.34 -18.87
C ILE A 26 1.47 2.60 -17.87
N ALA A 27 1.14 1.64 -17.02
CA ALA A 27 0.12 1.82 -15.99
C ALA A 27 0.52 2.94 -15.00
N LEU A 28 1.78 3.00 -14.60
CA LEU A 28 2.29 4.07 -13.73
C LEU A 28 2.32 5.44 -14.42
N GLU A 29 2.60 5.50 -15.71
CA GLU A 29 2.50 6.76 -16.49
C GLU A 29 1.05 7.29 -16.48
N THR A 30 0.07 6.42 -16.69
CA THR A 30 -1.35 6.77 -16.60
C THR A 30 -1.72 7.24 -15.18
N THR A 31 -1.27 6.52 -14.16
CA THR A 31 -1.49 6.89 -12.76
C THR A 31 -0.87 8.26 -12.43
N ALA A 32 0.36 8.52 -12.87
CA ALA A 32 1.02 9.80 -12.65
C ALA A 32 0.24 10.96 -13.28
N GLU A 33 -0.21 10.81 -14.52
CA GLU A 33 -1.04 11.81 -15.21
C GLU A 33 -2.35 12.09 -14.46
N GLN A 34 -3.01 11.06 -13.93
CA GLN A 34 -4.25 11.21 -13.17
C GLN A 34 -4.03 11.88 -11.81
N LEU A 35 -2.86 11.74 -11.20
CA LEU A 35 -2.53 12.36 -9.91
C LEU A 35 -2.03 13.81 -10.04
N LEU A 36 -1.53 14.24 -11.20
CA LEU A 36 -1.01 15.60 -11.38
C LEU A 36 -1.98 16.72 -11.01
N PRO A 37 -3.31 16.61 -11.26
CA PRO A 37 -4.25 17.65 -10.85
C PRO A 37 -4.21 17.95 -9.35
N LEU A 38 -3.82 16.99 -8.50
CA LEU A 38 -3.66 17.19 -7.05
C LEU A 38 -2.59 18.25 -6.69
N ILE A 39 -1.54 18.38 -7.52
CA ILE A 39 -0.40 19.25 -7.24
C ILE A 39 -0.28 20.44 -8.19
N LYS A 40 -1.22 20.59 -9.14
CA LYS A 40 -1.13 21.59 -10.21
C LYS A 40 -1.20 23.04 -9.69
N ASP A 41 -1.90 23.27 -8.60
CA ASP A 41 -2.12 24.60 -8.06
C ASP A 41 -1.02 25.07 -7.08
N ASN A 42 0.11 24.34 -6.97
CA ASN A 42 1.28 24.64 -6.11
C ASN A 42 1.00 24.75 -4.59
N ASP A 43 -0.24 24.54 -4.17
CA ASP A 43 -0.66 24.63 -2.77
C ASP A 43 -0.79 23.25 -2.11
N VAL A 44 -0.37 22.17 -2.80
CA VAL A 44 -0.43 20.79 -2.32
C VAL A 44 0.95 20.14 -2.32
N GLU A 45 1.34 19.62 -1.17
CA GLU A 45 2.45 18.69 -0.99
C GLU A 45 1.91 17.26 -1.07
N MET A 46 2.35 16.47 -2.05
CA MET A 46 1.87 15.11 -2.24
C MET A 46 2.94 14.09 -1.86
N VAL A 47 2.55 13.15 -1.00
CA VAL A 47 3.31 11.96 -0.65
C VAL A 47 2.58 10.74 -1.17
N VAL A 48 3.29 9.86 -1.86
CA VAL A 48 2.70 8.67 -2.48
C VAL A 48 3.21 7.41 -1.78
N THR A 49 2.28 6.51 -1.44
CA THR A 49 2.58 5.14 -1.04
C THR A 49 1.95 4.17 -2.03
N HIS A 50 2.47 2.96 -2.13
CA HIS A 50 1.96 1.97 -3.08
C HIS A 50 2.03 0.54 -2.53
N GLY A 51 1.20 -0.36 -3.08
CA GLY A 51 1.36 -1.80 -2.87
C GLY A 51 2.48 -2.38 -3.74
N ASN A 52 2.85 -3.64 -3.47
CA ASN A 52 3.85 -4.40 -4.24
C ASN A 52 3.47 -5.88 -4.41
N GLY A 53 2.26 -6.27 -4.07
CA GLY A 53 1.87 -7.70 -3.97
C GLY A 53 2.25 -8.55 -5.20
N PRO A 54 1.87 -8.19 -6.42
CA PRO A 54 2.27 -8.93 -7.62
C PRO A 54 3.78 -8.91 -7.86
N GLN A 55 4.42 -7.77 -7.66
CA GLN A 55 5.85 -7.60 -7.92
C GLN A 55 6.70 -8.42 -6.95
N VAL A 56 6.42 -8.38 -5.66
CA VAL A 56 7.14 -9.19 -4.67
C VAL A 56 6.85 -10.68 -4.87
N GLY A 57 5.61 -11.03 -5.27
CA GLY A 57 5.25 -12.41 -5.61
C GLY A 57 6.05 -12.97 -6.78
N ASN A 58 6.16 -12.22 -7.87
CA ASN A 58 6.95 -12.60 -9.03
C ASN A 58 8.45 -12.67 -8.70
N LEU A 59 8.96 -11.71 -7.92
CA LEU A 59 10.35 -11.70 -7.50
C LEU A 59 10.68 -12.91 -6.62
N LEU A 60 9.81 -13.26 -5.66
CA LEU A 60 9.98 -14.47 -4.84
C LEU A 60 9.99 -15.74 -5.69
N LEU A 61 9.10 -15.84 -6.69
CA LEU A 61 9.11 -16.97 -7.62
C LEU A 61 10.43 -17.07 -8.37
N GLN A 62 10.93 -15.96 -8.93
CA GLN A 62 12.24 -15.90 -9.60
C GLN A 62 13.39 -16.30 -8.67
N GLN A 63 13.34 -15.88 -7.39
CA GLN A 63 14.34 -16.25 -6.38
C GLN A 63 14.28 -17.75 -6.09
N LEU A 64 13.11 -18.35 -5.97
CA LEU A 64 12.94 -19.78 -5.70
C LEU A 64 13.44 -20.64 -6.87
N GLU A 65 13.09 -20.27 -8.10
CA GLU A 65 13.52 -20.98 -9.32
C GLU A 65 15.03 -20.96 -9.52
N ALA A 66 15.71 -19.87 -9.14
CA ALA A 66 17.14 -19.70 -9.30
C ALA A 66 17.95 -20.08 -8.04
N ASN A 67 17.29 -20.53 -6.96
CA ASN A 67 17.94 -20.79 -5.67
C ASN A 67 18.97 -21.92 -5.75
N SER A 68 20.18 -21.66 -5.26
CA SER A 68 21.28 -22.64 -5.15
C SER A 68 22.30 -22.18 -4.12
N GLU A 69 23.25 -23.07 -3.74
CA GLU A 69 24.37 -22.68 -2.85
C GLU A 69 25.18 -21.49 -3.40
N LYS A 70 25.30 -21.37 -4.73
CA LYS A 70 26.06 -20.29 -5.39
C LYS A 70 25.21 -19.02 -5.57
N ASN A 71 23.90 -19.14 -5.57
CA ASN A 71 22.95 -18.05 -5.77
C ASN A 71 21.78 -18.23 -4.80
N PRO A 72 21.97 -17.97 -3.49
CA PRO A 72 20.93 -18.16 -2.50
C PRO A 72 19.79 -17.14 -2.70
N ALA A 73 18.55 -17.60 -2.52
CA ALA A 73 17.37 -16.74 -2.55
C ALA A 73 17.43 -15.68 -1.45
N MET A 74 17.02 -14.47 -1.79
CA MET A 74 16.92 -13.38 -0.82
C MET A 74 15.69 -13.56 0.09
N PRO A 75 15.79 -13.18 1.38
CA PRO A 75 14.65 -13.23 2.30
C PRO A 75 13.58 -12.20 1.92
N LEU A 76 12.37 -12.37 2.48
CA LEU A 76 11.19 -11.60 2.10
C LEU A 76 11.34 -10.10 2.35
N ASP A 77 11.95 -9.70 3.46
CA ASP A 77 12.24 -8.30 3.79
C ASP A 77 13.13 -7.63 2.72
N THR A 78 14.17 -8.35 2.28
CA THR A 78 15.06 -7.93 1.20
C THR A 78 14.30 -7.88 -0.14
N ALA A 79 13.43 -8.85 -0.44
CA ALA A 79 12.59 -8.82 -1.62
C ALA A 79 11.62 -7.62 -1.61
N VAL A 80 11.08 -7.23 -0.45
CA VAL A 80 10.31 -5.99 -0.29
C VAL A 80 11.17 -4.77 -0.60
N ALA A 81 12.41 -4.70 -0.11
CA ALA A 81 13.35 -3.62 -0.43
C ALA A 81 13.66 -3.54 -1.94
N MET A 82 13.86 -4.68 -2.60
CA MET A 82 14.08 -4.75 -4.05
C MET A 82 12.87 -4.21 -4.82
N THR A 83 11.63 -4.56 -4.41
CA THR A 83 10.42 -4.04 -5.05
C THR A 83 10.19 -2.56 -4.78
N GLN A 84 10.62 -2.01 -3.64
CA GLN A 84 10.62 -0.56 -3.42
C GLN A 84 11.53 0.16 -4.41
N GLY A 85 12.72 -0.36 -4.66
CA GLY A 85 13.62 0.17 -5.68
C GLY A 85 13.04 0.08 -7.09
N GLN A 86 12.50 -1.07 -7.45
CA GLN A 86 11.88 -1.31 -8.76
C GLN A 86 10.71 -0.37 -9.03
N ILE A 87 9.70 -0.40 -8.18
CA ILE A 87 8.48 0.41 -8.36
C ILE A 87 8.81 1.89 -8.17
N GLY A 88 9.65 2.23 -7.20
CA GLY A 88 10.09 3.61 -6.96
C GLY A 88 10.83 4.21 -8.15
N PHE A 89 11.68 3.44 -8.83
CA PHE A 89 12.30 3.85 -10.09
C PHE A 89 11.26 4.15 -11.17
N TRP A 90 10.34 3.22 -11.41
CA TRP A 90 9.29 3.41 -12.43
C TRP A 90 8.37 4.59 -12.11
N MET A 91 7.97 4.76 -10.84
CA MET A 91 7.15 5.89 -10.41
C MET A 91 7.89 7.22 -10.59
N SER A 92 9.17 7.28 -10.22
CA SER A 92 9.97 8.49 -10.40
C SER A 92 10.07 8.87 -11.88
N GLN A 93 10.23 7.89 -12.78
CA GLN A 93 10.22 8.12 -14.22
C GLN A 93 8.85 8.59 -14.72
N ALA A 94 7.77 7.94 -14.29
CA ALA A 94 6.41 8.28 -14.68
C ALA A 94 6.03 9.70 -14.25
N PHE A 95 6.24 10.06 -12.99
CA PHE A 95 5.98 11.41 -12.50
C PHE A 95 6.86 12.47 -13.18
N THR A 96 8.15 12.19 -13.38
CA THR A 96 9.05 13.13 -14.07
C THR A 96 8.56 13.41 -15.49
N ARG A 97 8.17 12.37 -16.25
CA ARG A 97 7.61 12.54 -17.60
C ARG A 97 6.32 13.34 -17.59
N ALA A 98 5.40 13.00 -16.68
CA ALA A 98 4.12 13.69 -16.54
C ALA A 98 4.31 15.16 -16.15
N LEU A 99 5.21 15.47 -15.23
CA LEU A 99 5.56 16.85 -14.83
C LEU A 99 6.15 17.67 -15.99
N ILE A 100 7.10 17.11 -16.75
CA ILE A 100 7.69 17.77 -17.93
C ILE A 100 6.61 18.08 -18.97
N LYS A 101 5.76 17.09 -19.29
CA LYS A 101 4.66 17.24 -20.25
C LYS A 101 3.68 18.35 -19.86
N ASN A 102 3.50 18.56 -18.55
CA ASN A 102 2.59 19.58 -18.00
C ASN A 102 3.31 20.90 -17.60
N GLN A 103 4.56 21.11 -18.00
CA GLN A 103 5.37 22.31 -17.71
C GLN A 103 5.59 22.56 -16.21
N MET A 104 5.71 21.47 -15.44
CA MET A 104 5.94 21.45 -13.99
C MET A 104 7.30 20.84 -13.62
N GLU A 105 8.28 20.89 -14.51
CA GLU A 105 9.60 20.25 -14.37
C GLU A 105 10.43 20.73 -13.16
N ARG A 106 9.99 21.78 -12.48
CA ARG A 106 10.64 22.29 -11.26
C ARG A 106 10.32 21.48 -10.01
N VAL A 107 9.31 20.60 -10.06
CA VAL A 107 8.96 19.74 -8.94
C VAL A 107 9.91 18.52 -8.92
N PRO A 108 10.79 18.40 -7.93
CA PRO A 108 11.66 17.23 -7.83
C PRO A 108 10.85 15.99 -7.47
N VAL A 109 11.24 14.83 -8.00
CA VAL A 109 10.62 13.53 -7.69
C VAL A 109 11.67 12.62 -7.09
N ILE A 110 11.38 12.03 -5.95
CA ILE A 110 12.25 11.05 -5.31
C ILE A 110 11.47 9.84 -4.80
N SER A 111 12.15 8.71 -4.72
CA SER A 111 11.66 7.52 -4.04
C SER A 111 12.62 7.15 -2.93
N VAL A 112 12.09 6.89 -1.74
CA VAL A 112 12.88 6.58 -0.54
C VAL A 112 12.65 5.12 -0.15
N VAL A 113 13.72 4.36 -0.03
CA VAL A 113 13.68 3.02 0.59
C VAL A 113 13.37 3.22 2.06
N THR A 114 12.28 2.60 2.52
CA THR A 114 11.67 2.92 3.80
C THR A 114 11.48 1.66 4.64
N ARG A 115 11.95 1.70 5.88
CA ARG A 115 11.77 0.64 6.87
C ARG A 115 10.60 0.98 7.79
N THR A 116 9.75 -0.02 8.03
CA THR A 116 8.59 0.13 8.90
C THR A 116 8.72 -0.79 10.11
N VAL A 117 8.75 -0.20 11.29
CA VAL A 117 8.86 -0.94 12.55
C VAL A 117 7.54 -1.61 12.88
N VAL A 118 7.62 -2.87 13.28
CA VAL A 118 6.51 -3.67 13.80
C VAL A 118 6.85 -4.20 15.18
N ASP A 119 5.83 -4.51 15.99
CA ASP A 119 6.04 -5.16 17.28
C ASP A 119 6.40 -6.64 17.05
N ALA A 120 7.54 -7.09 17.57
CA ALA A 120 7.94 -8.50 17.51
C ALA A 120 6.95 -9.46 18.20
N LYS A 121 6.05 -8.93 19.03
CA LYS A 121 5.01 -9.68 19.73
C LYS A 121 3.62 -9.51 19.10
N ASP A 122 3.53 -8.91 17.91
CA ASP A 122 2.24 -8.77 17.23
C ASP A 122 1.63 -10.17 16.99
N PRO A 123 0.35 -10.38 17.35
CA PRO A 123 -0.33 -11.67 17.16
C PRO A 123 -0.33 -12.19 15.71
N ALA A 124 -0.10 -11.31 14.73
CA ALA A 124 0.02 -11.70 13.33
C ALA A 124 1.19 -12.66 13.08
N PHE A 125 2.23 -12.65 13.90
CA PHE A 125 3.33 -13.61 13.79
C PHE A 125 2.91 -15.03 14.16
N ASP A 126 1.97 -15.20 15.07
CA ASP A 126 1.41 -16.50 15.46
C ASP A 126 0.37 -17.01 14.45
N LYS A 127 -0.27 -16.10 13.70
CA LYS A 127 -1.35 -16.40 12.75
C LYS A 127 -1.13 -15.69 11.42
N PRO A 128 -0.25 -16.22 10.56
CA PRO A 128 -0.02 -15.67 9.23
C PRO A 128 -1.30 -15.68 8.39
N THR A 129 -1.63 -14.55 7.76
CA THR A 129 -2.87 -14.38 6.97
C THR A 129 -2.67 -13.71 5.62
N LYS A 130 -1.51 -13.07 5.39
CA LYS A 130 -1.27 -12.31 4.16
C LYS A 130 -0.79 -13.21 3.03
N PRO A 131 -1.61 -13.46 1.99
CA PRO A 131 -1.20 -14.33 0.88
C PRO A 131 -0.12 -13.65 0.04
N ILE A 132 0.93 -14.42 -0.28
CA ILE A 132 2.03 -13.99 -1.16
C ILE A 132 2.35 -15.09 -2.18
N GLY A 133 3.05 -14.71 -3.24
CA GLY A 133 3.53 -15.64 -4.26
C GLY A 133 2.43 -16.28 -5.11
N PRO A 134 2.77 -17.34 -5.86
CA PRO A 134 1.86 -18.02 -6.78
C PRO A 134 0.82 -18.88 -6.07
N PHE A 135 -0.12 -19.41 -6.87
CA PHE A 135 -1.03 -20.48 -6.46
C PHE A 135 -0.35 -21.83 -6.66
N TYR A 136 -0.59 -22.75 -5.75
CA TYR A 136 -0.15 -24.13 -5.78
C TYR A 136 -1.35 -25.07 -5.77
N ASP A 137 -1.27 -26.16 -6.49
CA ASP A 137 -2.13 -27.32 -6.25
C ASP A 137 -1.67 -28.05 -4.96
N GLU A 138 -2.40 -29.10 -4.57
CA GLU A 138 -2.09 -29.85 -3.35
C GLU A 138 -0.70 -30.49 -3.39
N ALA A 139 -0.32 -31.05 -4.54
CA ALA A 139 0.99 -31.69 -4.72
C ALA A 139 2.13 -30.65 -4.65
N GLY A 140 1.97 -29.51 -5.32
CA GLY A 140 2.95 -28.42 -5.28
C GLY A 140 3.12 -27.83 -3.88
N LYS A 141 2.01 -27.65 -3.14
CA LYS A 141 2.05 -27.25 -1.72
C LYS A 141 2.86 -28.24 -0.88
N ASP A 142 2.59 -29.56 -1.04
CA ASP A 142 3.28 -30.59 -0.27
C ASP A 142 4.76 -30.66 -0.60
N ASP A 143 5.15 -30.43 -1.85
CA ASP A 143 6.56 -30.34 -2.25
C ASP A 143 7.26 -29.12 -1.67
N MET A 144 6.59 -27.97 -1.63
CA MET A 144 7.12 -26.77 -0.97
C MET A 144 7.28 -26.97 0.55
N LEU A 145 6.34 -27.65 1.21
CA LEU A 145 6.44 -27.95 2.65
C LEU A 145 7.57 -28.92 2.98
N LYS A 146 7.96 -29.83 2.08
CA LYS A 146 9.17 -30.68 2.25
C LYS A 146 10.45 -29.84 2.24
N GLN A 147 10.49 -28.81 1.40
CA GLN A 147 11.65 -27.93 1.23
C GLN A 147 11.68 -26.81 2.28
N TYR A 148 10.51 -26.29 2.66
CA TYR A 148 10.32 -25.18 3.59
C TYR A 148 9.27 -25.56 4.66
N PRO A 149 9.64 -26.35 5.68
CA PRO A 149 8.69 -26.91 6.65
C PRO A 149 7.93 -25.84 7.49
N ASP A 150 8.52 -24.67 7.65
CA ASP A 150 7.97 -23.56 8.44
C ASP A 150 6.97 -22.70 7.64
N TRP A 151 6.78 -22.97 6.35
CA TRP A 151 5.84 -22.20 5.56
C TRP A 151 4.39 -22.59 5.87
N VAL A 152 3.51 -21.61 5.89
CA VAL A 152 2.09 -21.79 6.09
C VAL A 152 1.36 -21.57 4.78
N PHE A 153 0.46 -22.48 4.44
CA PHE A 153 -0.39 -22.38 3.25
C PHE A 153 -1.86 -22.36 3.64
N VAL A 154 -2.64 -21.54 2.92
CA VAL A 154 -4.10 -21.51 3.03
C VAL A 154 -4.73 -21.68 1.66
N GLU A 155 -5.90 -22.29 1.65
CA GLU A 155 -6.74 -22.35 0.44
C GLU A 155 -7.26 -20.93 0.13
N ASP A 156 -7.16 -20.50 -1.12
CA ASP A 156 -7.54 -19.15 -1.54
C ASP A 156 -8.64 -19.20 -2.61
N SER A 157 -9.87 -19.20 -2.15
CA SER A 157 -11.09 -18.98 -2.96
C SER A 157 -11.28 -19.95 -4.11
N GLY A 158 -10.98 -21.22 -3.93
CA GLY A 158 -11.13 -22.29 -4.94
C GLY A 158 -10.07 -22.28 -6.04
N ARG A 159 -9.07 -21.41 -5.95
CA ARG A 159 -7.99 -21.27 -6.95
C ARG A 159 -6.75 -22.11 -6.61
N GLY A 160 -6.73 -22.76 -5.45
CA GLY A 160 -5.62 -23.52 -4.92
C GLY A 160 -5.06 -22.95 -3.63
N TYR A 161 -3.85 -23.33 -3.29
CA TYR A 161 -3.19 -22.94 -2.05
C TYR A 161 -2.22 -21.79 -2.31
N ARG A 162 -2.16 -20.85 -1.36
CA ARG A 162 -1.14 -19.80 -1.35
C ARG A 162 -0.37 -19.79 -0.03
N ARG A 163 0.93 -19.52 -0.14
CA ARG A 163 1.72 -19.21 1.06
C ARG A 163 1.16 -17.96 1.72
N VAL A 164 1.03 -18.02 3.05
CA VAL A 164 0.70 -16.84 3.87
C VAL A 164 1.85 -16.49 4.79
N VAL A 165 2.01 -15.20 5.01
CA VAL A 165 3.01 -14.63 5.93
C VAL A 165 2.34 -13.73 6.96
N PRO A 166 3.02 -13.42 8.07
CA PRO A 166 2.53 -12.44 9.03
C PRO A 166 2.25 -11.08 8.38
N SER A 167 1.20 -10.40 8.85
CA SER A 167 0.89 -9.02 8.45
C SER A 167 0.70 -8.15 9.70
N PRO A 168 1.80 -7.87 10.43
CA PRO A 168 1.75 -7.09 11.66
C PRO A 168 1.39 -5.62 11.37
N LYS A 169 0.83 -4.95 12.38
CA LYS A 169 0.51 -3.53 12.27
C LYS A 169 1.76 -2.66 12.37
N PRO A 170 1.92 -1.64 11.51
CA PRO A 170 3.05 -0.72 11.58
C PRO A 170 2.95 0.17 12.82
N THR A 171 4.06 0.34 13.54
CA THR A 171 4.14 1.22 14.71
C THR A 171 4.75 2.58 14.34
N ARG A 172 5.83 2.59 13.57
CA ARG A 172 6.51 3.80 13.10
C ARG A 172 7.36 3.55 11.85
N ILE A 173 7.75 4.64 11.20
CA ILE A 173 8.68 4.63 10.06
C ILE A 173 10.06 5.01 10.57
N VAL A 174 11.10 4.25 10.24
CA VAL A 174 12.46 4.49 10.71
C VAL A 174 13.02 5.80 10.17
N GLU A 175 12.77 6.09 8.89
CA GLU A 175 13.27 7.27 8.17
C GLU A 175 12.47 8.56 8.44
N ALA A 176 11.58 8.55 9.42
CA ALA A 176 10.63 9.62 9.74
C ALA A 176 11.25 11.02 9.77
N GLU A 177 12.32 11.19 10.51
CA GLU A 177 12.94 12.51 10.73
C GLU A 177 13.63 13.03 9.45
N ALA A 178 14.04 12.14 8.53
CA ALA A 178 14.59 12.51 7.24
C ALA A 178 13.48 12.87 6.23
N LEU A 179 12.30 12.25 6.34
CA LEU A 179 11.19 12.48 5.42
C LEU A 179 10.51 13.84 5.62
N LYS A 180 10.35 14.29 6.85
CA LYS A 180 9.67 15.56 7.16
C LYS A 180 10.22 16.77 6.40
N PRO A 181 11.53 17.07 6.43
CA PRO A 181 12.08 18.20 5.68
C PRO A 181 12.02 18.02 4.17
N LEU A 182 12.11 16.79 3.66
CA LEU A 182 11.99 16.52 2.22
C LEU A 182 10.60 16.89 1.72
N ILE A 183 9.56 16.46 2.41
CA ILE A 183 8.16 16.72 2.03
C ILE A 183 7.87 18.22 2.09
N SER A 184 8.33 18.91 3.13
CA SER A 184 8.17 20.35 3.28
C SER A 184 8.97 21.20 2.27
N SER A 185 9.72 20.57 1.38
CA SER A 185 10.51 21.23 0.32
C SER A 185 9.84 21.19 -1.05
N SER A 186 8.53 20.94 -1.11
CA SER A 186 7.76 20.81 -2.36
C SER A 186 8.31 19.71 -3.30
N VAL A 187 8.79 18.62 -2.70
CA VAL A 187 9.27 17.44 -3.41
C VAL A 187 8.14 16.41 -3.46
N LEU A 188 7.88 15.85 -4.62
CA LEU A 188 7.01 14.68 -4.73
C LEU A 188 7.78 13.45 -4.24
N VAL A 189 7.32 12.85 -3.14
CA VAL A 189 8.04 11.77 -2.48
C VAL A 189 7.24 10.47 -2.53
N THR A 190 7.85 9.39 -3.03
CA THR A 190 7.32 8.03 -2.90
C THR A 190 7.99 7.36 -1.70
N VAL A 191 7.20 6.85 -0.76
CA VAL A 191 7.67 6.23 0.48
C VAL A 191 6.88 4.98 0.82
N SER A 192 7.42 4.16 1.70
CA SER A 192 6.72 3.01 2.30
C SER A 192 6.10 2.05 1.28
N GLY A 193 6.76 1.88 0.14
CA GLY A 193 6.33 0.95 -0.90
C GLY A 193 6.15 -0.46 -0.35
N GLY A 194 5.03 -1.12 -0.74
CA GLY A 194 4.67 -2.45 -0.24
C GLY A 194 4.33 -2.50 1.26
N GLY A 195 4.08 -1.34 1.88
CA GLY A 195 3.88 -1.21 3.33
C GLY A 195 5.17 -0.90 4.09
N GLY A 196 6.30 -0.80 3.40
CA GLY A 196 7.64 -0.63 3.96
C GLY A 196 8.33 -1.96 4.26
N ILE A 197 9.65 -1.93 4.38
CA ILE A 197 10.45 -3.10 4.78
C ILE A 197 10.16 -3.39 6.25
N PRO A 198 9.60 -4.57 6.58
CA PRO A 198 9.25 -4.88 7.96
C PRO A 198 10.52 -5.12 8.79
N VAL A 199 10.65 -4.38 9.89
CA VAL A 199 11.76 -4.51 10.82
C VAL A 199 11.27 -4.52 12.26
N VAL A 200 11.98 -5.20 13.13
CA VAL A 200 11.81 -5.13 14.59
C VAL A 200 13.00 -4.42 15.22
N GLU A 201 12.78 -3.82 16.38
CA GLU A 201 13.87 -3.22 17.17
C GLU A 201 14.75 -4.32 17.76
N ALA A 202 16.06 -4.11 17.71
CA ALA A 202 17.08 -4.93 18.30
C ALA A 202 18.05 -4.07 19.13
N GLU A 203 18.90 -4.70 19.93
CA GLU A 203 19.82 -4.01 20.83
C GLU A 203 20.76 -3.04 20.10
N ASP A 204 21.17 -3.40 18.90
CA ASP A 204 22.13 -2.65 18.06
C ASP A 204 21.49 -2.00 16.81
N GLY A 205 20.16 -1.90 16.78
CA GLY A 205 19.45 -1.24 15.68
C GLY A 205 18.15 -1.93 15.25
N TYR A 206 18.07 -2.37 13.99
CA TYR A 206 16.86 -2.97 13.42
C TYR A 206 17.20 -4.26 12.67
N VAL A 207 16.35 -5.27 12.84
CA VAL A 207 16.45 -6.55 12.15
C VAL A 207 15.22 -6.74 11.25
N GLY A 208 15.45 -7.12 9.99
CA GLY A 208 14.38 -7.48 9.06
C GLY A 208 13.65 -8.75 9.50
N VAL A 209 12.36 -8.83 9.20
CA VAL A 209 11.52 -9.98 9.55
C VAL A 209 10.71 -10.46 8.34
N GLU A 210 10.42 -11.77 8.31
CA GLU A 210 9.56 -12.36 7.28
C GLU A 210 8.08 -11.99 7.48
N ALA A 211 7.69 -10.82 7.01
CA ALA A 211 6.34 -10.28 7.09
C ALA A 211 6.02 -9.41 5.88
N VAL A 212 4.75 -9.11 5.67
CA VAL A 212 4.30 -8.10 4.69
C VAL A 212 3.29 -7.19 5.38
N ILE A 213 3.67 -5.94 5.56
CA ILE A 213 2.82 -4.93 6.16
C ILE A 213 1.73 -4.51 5.16
N ASP A 214 0.50 -4.37 5.63
CA ASP A 214 -0.56 -3.84 4.78
C ASP A 214 -0.29 -2.36 4.45
N LYS A 215 -0.30 -2.03 3.15
CA LYS A 215 0.04 -0.70 2.66
C LYS A 215 -0.87 0.42 3.16
N ASP A 216 -2.15 0.11 3.41
CA ASP A 216 -3.13 1.11 3.82
C ASP A 216 -2.86 1.53 5.28
N PHE A 217 -2.52 0.60 6.17
CA PHE A 217 -2.05 0.92 7.53
C PHE A 217 -0.72 1.68 7.51
N SER A 218 0.19 1.30 6.62
CA SER A 218 1.46 2.03 6.49
C SER A 218 1.24 3.45 5.96
N ALA A 219 0.33 3.64 5.00
CA ALA A 219 -0.06 4.96 4.51
C ALA A 219 -0.63 5.84 5.64
N ALA A 220 -1.47 5.27 6.52
CA ALA A 220 -1.98 5.97 7.70
C ALA A 220 -0.85 6.41 8.65
N ARG A 221 0.20 5.57 8.83
CA ARG A 221 1.39 5.95 9.62
C ARG A 221 2.20 7.06 8.95
N VAL A 222 2.37 6.98 7.63
CA VAL A 222 3.03 8.06 6.87
C VAL A 222 2.24 9.36 7.00
N ALA A 223 0.91 9.30 6.83
CA ALA A 223 0.04 10.47 6.92
C ALA A 223 0.09 11.15 8.32
N ASP A 224 0.07 10.36 9.37
CA ASP A 224 0.28 10.84 10.74
C ASP A 224 1.66 11.49 10.91
N LEU A 225 2.72 10.80 10.46
CA LEU A 225 4.10 11.25 10.55
C LEU A 225 4.35 12.60 9.89
N VAL A 226 3.81 12.79 8.68
CA VAL A 226 4.01 14.01 7.90
C VAL A 226 2.96 15.07 8.23
N GLU A 227 2.11 14.83 9.21
CA GLU A 227 1.01 15.72 9.60
C GLU A 227 0.11 16.06 8.41
N ALA A 228 -0.24 15.05 7.60
CA ALA A 228 -1.07 15.22 6.42
C ALA A 228 -2.44 15.80 6.77
N ASP A 229 -2.94 16.71 5.95
CA ASP A 229 -4.29 17.25 6.07
C ASP A 229 -5.35 16.24 5.63
N ASP A 230 -4.97 15.34 4.70
CA ASP A 230 -5.85 14.29 4.20
C ASP A 230 -5.07 12.99 3.95
N LEU A 231 -5.74 11.87 4.20
CA LEU A 231 -5.34 10.55 3.73
C LEU A 231 -6.29 10.10 2.61
N LEU A 232 -5.77 9.98 1.38
CA LEU A 232 -6.52 9.53 0.22
C LEU A 232 -6.17 8.09 -0.13
N ILE A 233 -7.09 7.15 0.08
CA ILE A 233 -6.91 5.74 -0.24
C ILE A 233 -7.58 5.44 -1.57
N LEU A 234 -6.78 5.17 -2.59
CA LEU A 234 -7.26 4.84 -3.92
C LEU A 234 -7.46 3.33 -4.09
N THR A 235 -8.63 2.94 -4.56
CA THR A 235 -9.07 1.55 -4.72
C THR A 235 -9.82 1.34 -6.04
N ALA A 236 -10.49 0.20 -6.22
CA ALA A 236 -11.21 -0.14 -7.46
C ALA A 236 -12.64 0.39 -7.52
N VAL A 237 -13.12 1.08 -6.48
CA VAL A 237 -14.49 1.58 -6.41
C VAL A 237 -14.50 3.04 -5.97
N ASP A 238 -15.47 3.80 -6.49
CA ASP A 238 -15.57 5.24 -6.22
C ASP A 238 -15.98 5.55 -4.77
N ASN A 239 -16.72 4.65 -4.15
CA ASN A 239 -17.19 4.79 -2.78
C ASN A 239 -17.13 3.45 -2.04
N VAL A 240 -17.17 3.52 -0.72
CA VAL A 240 -17.44 2.37 0.13
C VAL A 240 -18.95 2.11 0.13
N PHE A 241 -19.34 0.83 0.14
CA PHE A 241 -20.75 0.42 0.17
C PHE A 241 -21.01 -0.47 1.37
N ILE A 242 -22.20 -0.33 1.96
CA ILE A 242 -22.79 -1.34 2.84
C ILE A 242 -23.77 -2.21 2.05
N ASN A 243 -24.02 -3.42 2.51
CA ASN A 243 -24.81 -4.44 1.82
C ASN A 243 -24.34 -4.68 0.37
N PHE A 244 -23.02 -4.70 0.18
CA PHE A 244 -22.41 -4.83 -1.14
C PHE A 244 -22.92 -6.07 -1.89
N ASN A 245 -23.28 -5.88 -3.18
CA ASN A 245 -23.90 -6.89 -4.05
C ASN A 245 -25.27 -7.43 -3.56
N LYS A 246 -25.98 -6.71 -2.69
CA LYS A 246 -27.35 -7.01 -2.26
C LYS A 246 -28.34 -6.00 -2.84
N PRO A 247 -29.67 -6.32 -2.90
CA PRO A 247 -30.68 -5.39 -3.42
C PRO A 247 -30.80 -4.06 -2.68
N ASP A 248 -30.39 -4.04 -1.41
CA ASP A 248 -30.36 -2.89 -0.51
C ASP A 248 -28.97 -2.28 -0.35
N GLN A 249 -28.08 -2.50 -1.34
CA GLN A 249 -26.76 -1.87 -1.39
C GLN A 249 -26.90 -0.35 -1.29
N LYS A 250 -26.12 0.24 -0.38
CA LYS A 250 -26.10 1.69 -0.17
C LYS A 250 -24.67 2.23 -0.26
N LYS A 251 -24.52 3.27 -1.06
CA LYS A 251 -23.28 4.05 -1.16
C LYS A 251 -23.11 4.91 0.10
N LEU A 252 -21.88 4.96 0.62
CA LEU A 252 -21.49 5.86 1.68
C LEU A 252 -20.78 7.09 1.07
N GLU A 253 -21.21 8.29 1.43
CA GLU A 253 -20.60 9.55 0.99
C GLU A 253 -19.81 10.18 2.14
N GLU A 254 -20.48 10.80 3.11
CA GLU A 254 -19.85 11.25 4.35
C GLU A 254 -20.32 10.36 5.49
N VAL A 255 -19.37 9.93 6.31
CA VAL A 255 -19.64 9.07 7.48
C VAL A 255 -18.73 9.48 8.63
N THR A 256 -19.24 9.39 9.83
CA THR A 256 -18.45 9.59 11.06
C THR A 256 -17.68 8.33 11.44
N VAL A 257 -16.65 8.51 12.28
CA VAL A 257 -15.94 7.38 12.90
C VAL A 257 -16.91 6.39 13.56
N ALA A 258 -17.89 6.89 14.33
CA ALA A 258 -18.84 6.04 15.06
C ALA A 258 -19.73 5.20 14.13
N GLU A 259 -20.23 5.80 13.04
CA GLU A 259 -21.03 5.09 12.04
C GLU A 259 -20.19 4.01 11.34
N MET A 260 -18.96 4.33 10.97
CA MET A 260 -18.08 3.39 10.29
C MET A 260 -17.69 2.22 11.19
N GLU A 261 -17.46 2.45 12.47
CA GLU A 261 -17.25 1.38 13.47
C GLU A 261 -18.48 0.48 13.62
N GLY A 262 -19.69 1.05 13.57
CA GLY A 262 -20.92 0.30 13.54
C GLY A 262 -20.98 -0.65 12.33
N TYR A 263 -20.66 -0.16 11.14
CA TYR A 263 -20.64 -0.99 9.92
C TYR A 263 -19.56 -2.09 9.96
N ILE A 264 -18.40 -1.83 10.57
CA ILE A 264 -17.39 -2.88 10.82
C ILE A 264 -17.95 -3.95 11.76
N ALA A 265 -18.59 -3.56 12.86
CA ALA A 265 -19.15 -4.49 13.83
C ALA A 265 -20.27 -5.36 13.23
N GLU A 266 -21.02 -4.83 12.27
CA GLU A 266 -22.03 -5.55 11.48
C GLU A 266 -21.42 -6.47 10.40
N GLY A 267 -20.10 -6.46 10.19
CA GLY A 267 -19.43 -7.27 9.18
C GLY A 267 -19.71 -6.84 7.75
N GLN A 268 -19.92 -5.55 7.50
CA GLN A 268 -20.26 -5.00 6.19
C GLN A 268 -19.11 -5.06 5.18
N PHE A 269 -17.86 -5.20 5.62
CA PHE A 269 -16.68 -5.09 4.76
C PHE A 269 -15.90 -6.39 4.64
N ALA A 270 -15.50 -6.74 3.42
CA ALA A 270 -14.72 -7.95 3.15
C ALA A 270 -13.31 -7.86 3.77
N ALA A 271 -12.95 -8.85 4.59
CA ALA A 271 -11.71 -8.88 5.39
C ALA A 271 -10.42 -8.79 4.56
N GLY A 272 -10.42 -9.33 3.33
CA GLY A 272 -9.24 -9.33 2.46
C GLY A 272 -9.11 -8.13 1.53
N SER A 273 -10.05 -7.17 1.54
CA SER A 273 -10.07 -6.08 0.56
C SER A 273 -10.47 -4.73 1.14
N MET A 274 -11.74 -4.52 1.47
CA MET A 274 -12.25 -3.21 1.92
C MET A 274 -11.99 -2.96 3.41
N LEU A 275 -12.11 -3.98 4.27
CA LEU A 275 -11.95 -3.83 5.71
C LEU A 275 -10.59 -3.20 6.11
N PRO A 276 -9.43 -3.64 5.60
CA PRO A 276 -8.16 -3.01 5.94
C PRO A 276 -8.07 -1.53 5.58
N LYS A 277 -8.71 -1.12 4.47
CA LYS A 277 -8.75 0.29 4.03
C LYS A 277 -9.56 1.16 4.98
N VAL A 278 -10.74 0.67 5.35
CA VAL A 278 -11.63 1.34 6.30
C VAL A 278 -10.97 1.44 7.68
N GLU A 279 -10.35 0.36 8.16
CA GLU A 279 -9.63 0.36 9.44
C GLU A 279 -8.43 1.31 9.43
N ALA A 280 -7.65 1.36 8.33
CA ALA A 280 -6.53 2.28 8.20
C ALA A 280 -6.98 3.75 8.16
N ALA A 281 -8.06 4.04 7.44
CA ALA A 281 -8.66 5.35 7.39
C ALA A 281 -9.18 5.78 8.78
N LEU A 282 -9.88 4.90 9.49
CA LEU A 282 -10.34 5.14 10.86
C LEU A 282 -9.18 5.41 11.83
N ASP A 283 -8.10 4.62 11.74
CA ASP A 283 -6.92 4.81 12.59
C ASP A 283 -6.31 6.20 12.39
N PHE A 284 -6.20 6.67 11.15
CA PHE A 284 -5.75 8.02 10.83
C PHE A 284 -6.70 9.09 11.38
N VAL A 285 -8.01 8.99 11.11
CA VAL A 285 -9.00 9.99 11.54
C VAL A 285 -9.04 10.10 13.06
N LYS A 286 -9.09 8.97 13.77
CA LYS A 286 -9.10 8.94 15.25
C LYS A 286 -7.85 9.55 15.86
N LYS A 287 -6.70 9.30 15.26
CA LYS A 287 -5.42 9.75 15.80
C LYS A 287 -5.15 11.22 15.54
N THR A 288 -5.58 11.72 14.39
CA THR A 288 -5.22 13.08 13.93
C THR A 288 -6.37 14.09 14.03
N GLY A 289 -7.62 13.63 14.08
CA GLY A 289 -8.80 14.49 13.94
C GLY A 289 -8.97 15.07 12.53
N ARG A 290 -8.29 14.50 11.52
CA ARG A 290 -8.32 14.94 10.12
C ARG A 290 -9.05 13.92 9.27
N PRO A 291 -9.68 14.34 8.14
CA PRO A 291 -10.47 13.44 7.32
C PRO A 291 -9.62 12.43 6.54
N ALA A 292 -10.22 11.28 6.23
CA ALA A 292 -9.69 10.34 5.25
C ALA A 292 -10.74 10.06 4.17
N THR A 293 -10.31 9.92 2.93
CA THR A 293 -11.20 9.63 1.80
C THR A 293 -10.80 8.32 1.12
N ILE A 294 -11.80 7.48 0.83
CA ILE A 294 -11.65 6.26 0.03
C ILE A 294 -12.40 6.47 -1.28
N THR A 295 -11.67 6.36 -2.41
CA THR A 295 -12.24 6.54 -3.74
C THR A 295 -11.45 5.74 -4.79
N SER A 296 -11.83 5.80 -6.07
CA SER A 296 -11.07 5.23 -7.17
C SER A 296 -10.11 6.25 -7.79
N LEU A 297 -9.14 5.74 -8.56
CA LEU A 297 -8.24 6.59 -9.33
C LEU A 297 -9.02 7.29 -10.48
N GLU A 298 -9.99 6.60 -11.05
CA GLU A 298 -10.86 7.11 -12.12
C GLU A 298 -11.78 8.24 -11.63
N ASN A 299 -12.17 8.21 -10.36
CA ASN A 299 -13.04 9.22 -9.73
C ASN A 299 -12.27 10.45 -9.19
N LEU A 300 -10.95 10.51 -9.39
CA LEU A 300 -10.11 11.55 -8.79
C LEU A 300 -10.46 12.97 -9.29
N GLU A 301 -10.87 13.08 -10.55
CA GLU A 301 -11.31 14.38 -11.10
C GLU A 301 -12.60 14.88 -10.42
N ASP A 302 -13.57 13.99 -10.17
CA ASP A 302 -14.79 14.31 -9.43
C ASP A 302 -14.51 14.56 -7.94
N PHE A 303 -13.57 13.81 -7.34
CA PHE A 303 -13.08 14.11 -5.99
C PHE A 303 -12.55 15.55 -5.88
N LEU A 304 -11.73 15.98 -6.84
CA LEU A 304 -11.15 17.33 -6.84
C LEU A 304 -12.20 18.43 -7.05
N LYS A 305 -13.25 18.19 -7.85
CA LYS A 305 -14.28 19.18 -8.19
C LYS A 305 -15.45 19.20 -7.21
N HIS A 306 -15.81 18.05 -6.66
CA HIS A 306 -17.07 17.85 -5.95
C HIS A 306 -16.89 17.12 -4.61
N ASP A 307 -15.65 16.87 -4.17
CA ASP A 307 -15.31 16.15 -2.93
C ASP A 307 -15.96 14.74 -2.89
N SER A 308 -16.04 14.08 -4.09
CA SER A 308 -16.67 12.78 -4.24
C SER A 308 -15.81 11.66 -3.64
N GLY A 309 -16.43 10.51 -3.35
CA GLY A 309 -15.79 9.41 -2.65
C GLY A 309 -16.49 9.15 -1.32
N THR A 310 -15.93 8.24 -0.50
CA THR A 310 -16.39 8.07 0.88
C THR A 310 -15.43 8.80 1.81
N LYS A 311 -15.91 9.88 2.41
CA LYS A 311 -15.17 10.71 3.36
C LYS A 311 -15.50 10.29 4.80
N ILE A 312 -14.47 9.94 5.54
CA ILE A 312 -14.59 9.57 6.97
C ILE A 312 -14.18 10.79 7.79
N LEU A 313 -15.09 11.26 8.61
CA LEU A 313 -14.94 12.43 9.47
C LEU A 313 -14.77 12.03 10.94
N PRO A 314 -14.13 12.88 11.76
CA PRO A 314 -14.00 12.67 13.22
C PRO A 314 -15.31 12.43 13.94
#